data_924cdb5ee2a93a5b1ba007db7d93fc89
#
_entry.id   924cdb5ee2a93a5b1ba007db7d93fc89
#
_cell.length_a   1.000
_cell.length_b   1.000
_cell.length_c   1.000
_cell.angle_alpha   90.00
_cell.angle_beta   90.00
_cell.angle_gamma   90.00
#
_symmetry.space_group_name_H-M   'P 1'
#
loop_
_entity.id
_entity.type
_entity.pdbx_description
1 polymer ?
#
loop_
_entity_poly.entity_id
_entity_poly.type
_entity_poly.pdbx_seq_one_letter_code
_entity_poly.pdbx_strand_id
1 'polypeptide(L)'
;MTKNKDKKQTEQPVENQVEKETVETANNTEAVNDGEAAVAEEVSETDPLQAKVAELEARVAELEDLKLRQMAEFDNFRRRTNKEKLELMTTAGERIFKDMLPLVDDFERAKLAMEKTDDIGAVRQGIELIYSKFVGFLATNDVKAIDTTDADFNTDLHEAITTFAAGEDKKGKVIDCTQKGYTLGEKVIRFAKVVVGE
;
A
#
# COMPACT_ATOMS: atom_id res chain seq x y z
N MET A 1 -18.97 -42.99 14.37
CA MET A 1 -17.96 -43.23 15.42
C MET A 1 -16.65 -42.85 14.79
N THR A 2 -16.07 -41.74 15.12
CA THR A 2 -15.31 -41.29 16.25
C THR A 2 -15.13 -39.78 16.17
N LYS A 3 -15.39 -39.14 17.28
CA LYS A 3 -15.19 -37.72 17.55
C LYS A 3 -13.70 -37.37 17.56
N ASN A 4 -13.31 -36.22 17.00
CA ASN A 4 -12.11 -35.57 17.46
C ASN A 4 -12.40 -34.09 17.79
N LYS A 5 -11.92 -33.73 18.97
CA LYS A 5 -12.22 -32.54 19.75
C LYS A 5 -11.46 -31.31 19.31
N ASP A 6 -12.17 -30.19 19.37
CA ASP A 6 -11.67 -28.83 19.43
C ASP A 6 -10.51 -28.63 20.40
N LYS A 7 -9.50 -27.88 19.97
CA LYS A 7 -8.57 -27.13 20.84
C LYS A 7 -8.61 -25.65 20.47
N LYS A 8 -9.47 -24.96 21.16
CA LYS A 8 -9.52 -23.51 21.27
C LYS A 8 -8.33 -23.07 22.13
N GLN A 9 -7.32 -22.45 21.57
CA GLN A 9 -6.29 -21.72 22.32
C GLN A 9 -6.78 -20.29 22.55
N THR A 10 -7.02 -20.01 23.80
CA THR A 10 -7.36 -18.71 24.36
C THR A 10 -6.05 -18.00 24.66
N GLU A 11 -5.73 -16.94 23.94
CA GLU A 11 -4.67 -16.02 24.32
C GLU A 11 -5.19 -15.05 25.38
N GLN A 12 -4.59 -15.08 26.56
CA GLN A 12 -4.82 -14.15 27.65
C GLN A 12 -3.91 -12.92 27.48
N PRO A 13 -4.38 -11.70 27.77
CA PRO A 13 -3.54 -10.53 27.83
C PRO A 13 -2.76 -10.48 29.15
N VAL A 14 -1.47 -10.22 29.04
CA VAL A 14 -0.57 -10.03 30.19
C VAL A 14 -0.79 -8.63 30.75
N GLU A 15 -1.43 -8.57 31.88
CA GLU A 15 -1.64 -7.39 32.71
C GLU A 15 -0.38 -7.18 33.58
N ASN A 16 0.33 -6.08 33.33
CA ASN A 16 1.53 -5.71 34.07
C ASN A 16 1.12 -4.87 35.30
N GLN A 17 1.05 -5.50 36.47
CA GLN A 17 0.82 -4.84 37.72
C GLN A 17 2.13 -4.20 38.19
N VAL A 18 2.12 -2.88 38.30
CA VAL A 18 3.16 -2.12 39.01
C VAL A 18 2.72 -1.98 40.45
N GLU A 19 3.41 -2.71 41.33
CA GLU A 19 3.26 -2.59 42.78
C GLU A 19 3.78 -1.23 43.25
N LYS A 20 2.92 -0.51 43.96
CA LYS A 20 3.28 0.68 44.74
C LYS A 20 3.74 0.25 46.14
N GLU A 21 5.01 0.34 46.40
CA GLU A 21 5.51 0.33 47.76
C GLU A 21 5.38 1.73 48.38
N THR A 22 4.54 1.83 49.38
CA THR A 22 4.43 2.98 50.27
C THR A 22 5.34 2.75 51.46
N VAL A 23 6.34 3.62 51.60
CA VAL A 23 7.18 3.66 52.82
C VAL A 23 6.61 4.72 53.76
N GLU A 24 6.06 4.25 54.88
CA GLU A 24 5.72 5.07 56.04
C GLU A 24 7.00 5.54 56.77
N THR A 25 7.14 6.83 56.94
CA THR A 25 8.12 7.42 57.82
C THR A 25 7.45 7.84 59.12
N ALA A 26 7.76 7.12 60.18
CA ALA A 26 7.38 7.48 61.56
C ALA A 26 8.20 8.65 62.08
N ASN A 27 7.49 9.59 62.64
CA ASN A 27 7.92 10.76 63.39
C ASN A 27 8.59 10.33 64.70
N ASN A 28 9.68 10.94 65.06
CA ASN A 28 10.06 11.08 66.48
C ASN A 28 10.71 12.44 66.74
N THR A 29 10.07 13.22 67.60
CA THR A 29 10.42 14.50 68.14
C THR A 29 11.16 14.31 69.47
N GLU A 30 12.20 15.12 69.73
CA GLU A 30 12.61 15.75 71.01
C GLU A 30 13.99 16.39 70.83
N ALA A 31 14.14 17.65 70.79
CA ALA A 31 14.11 18.70 71.84
C ALA A 31 15.54 19.03 72.42
N VAL A 32 15.84 20.31 72.24
CA VAL A 32 16.68 21.27 73.07
C VAL A 32 18.22 21.12 73.06
N ASN A 33 18.98 22.06 72.62
CA ASN A 33 19.43 23.22 73.42
C ASN A 33 20.49 24.07 72.66
N ASP A 34 20.36 25.36 72.85
CA ASP A 34 21.29 26.47 72.80
C ASP A 34 22.78 26.29 72.45
N GLY A 35 23.26 27.22 71.65
CA GLY A 35 24.68 27.47 71.43
C GLY A 35 24.95 28.43 70.26
N GLU A 36 25.06 29.68 70.60
CA GLU A 36 25.52 30.90 69.96
C GLU A 36 26.47 30.76 68.75
N ALA A 37 26.13 31.50 67.71
CA ALA A 37 26.95 32.27 66.77
C ALA A 37 28.33 31.71 66.32
N ALA A 38 28.34 31.35 65.00
CA ALA A 38 29.44 31.72 64.11
C ALA A 38 28.92 31.79 62.70
N VAL A 39 28.85 32.99 62.17
CA VAL A 39 28.63 33.28 60.75
C VAL A 39 29.84 32.72 60.00
N ALA A 40 29.68 31.60 59.38
CA ALA A 40 30.54 31.16 58.29
C ALA A 40 29.73 31.16 57.03
N GLU A 41 29.93 32.15 56.19
CA GLU A 41 29.60 32.17 54.79
C GLU A 41 30.29 30.98 54.10
N GLU A 42 29.69 29.81 54.15
CA GLU A 42 30.02 28.77 53.19
C GLU A 42 29.43 29.17 51.83
N VAL A 43 30.23 29.90 51.08
CA VAL A 43 30.10 29.95 49.63
C VAL A 43 30.28 28.50 49.18
N SER A 44 29.16 27.82 49.00
CA SER A 44 29.12 26.49 48.38
C SER A 44 29.72 26.65 46.98
N GLU A 45 31.02 26.32 46.88
CA GLU A 45 31.63 26.00 45.62
C GLU A 45 30.90 24.76 45.13
N THR A 46 29.78 24.95 44.37
CA THR A 46 29.15 23.85 43.65
C THR A 46 30.21 23.25 42.75
N ASP A 47 30.62 22.06 43.07
CA ASP A 47 31.62 21.32 42.32
C ASP A 47 31.27 21.43 40.83
N PRO A 48 32.15 21.93 39.98
CA PRO A 48 31.87 22.11 38.53
C PRO A 48 31.38 20.84 37.88
N LEU A 49 31.66 19.68 38.46
CA LEU A 49 31.12 18.40 38.08
C LEU A 49 29.62 18.27 38.37
N GLN A 50 29.13 18.76 39.51
CA GLN A 50 27.70 18.71 39.86
C GLN A 50 26.87 19.63 38.95
N ALA A 51 27.40 20.83 38.62
CA ALA A 51 26.76 21.73 37.68
C ALA A 51 26.66 21.09 36.30
N LYS A 52 27.67 20.39 35.83
CA LYS A 52 27.68 19.71 34.56
C LYS A 52 26.75 18.48 34.52
N VAL A 53 26.63 17.75 35.63
CA VAL A 53 25.65 16.65 35.75
C VAL A 53 24.23 17.18 35.64
N ALA A 54 23.90 18.26 36.35
CA ALA A 54 22.56 18.89 36.27
C ALA A 54 22.23 19.39 34.86
N GLU A 55 23.20 19.99 34.15
CA GLU A 55 23.05 20.42 32.77
C GLU A 55 22.76 19.23 31.84
N LEU A 56 23.51 18.14 31.99
CA LEU A 56 23.31 16.92 31.19
C LEU A 56 21.98 16.25 31.49
N GLU A 57 21.56 16.17 32.75
CA GLU A 57 20.26 15.65 33.15
C GLU A 57 19.10 16.46 32.54
N ALA A 58 19.20 17.82 32.60
CA ALA A 58 18.23 18.68 31.94
C ALA A 58 18.17 18.43 30.43
N ARG A 59 19.35 18.27 29.82
CA ARG A 59 19.42 17.97 28.37
C ARG A 59 18.85 16.60 28.01
N VAL A 60 19.07 15.59 28.83
CA VAL A 60 18.46 14.27 28.66
C VAL A 60 16.94 14.37 28.75
N ALA A 61 16.41 15.07 29.76
CA ALA A 61 14.97 15.27 29.90
C ALA A 61 14.34 15.97 28.69
N GLU A 62 14.99 17.03 28.16
CA GLU A 62 14.55 17.69 26.93
C GLU A 62 14.53 16.75 25.72
N LEU A 63 15.58 15.93 25.57
CA LEU A 63 15.67 14.99 24.45
C LEU A 63 14.65 13.85 24.58
N GLU A 64 14.36 13.42 25.80
CA GLU A 64 13.31 12.41 26.04
C GLU A 64 11.92 12.95 25.73
N ASP A 65 11.59 14.19 26.13
CA ASP A 65 10.32 14.84 25.76
C ASP A 65 10.21 15.01 24.25
N LEU A 66 11.27 15.50 23.60
CA LEU A 66 11.33 15.63 22.15
C LEU A 66 11.11 14.28 21.45
N LYS A 67 11.77 13.23 21.93
CA LYS A 67 11.63 11.86 21.41
C LYS A 67 10.19 11.38 21.56
N LEU A 68 9.59 11.57 22.74
CA LEU A 68 8.21 11.14 22.99
C LEU A 68 7.23 11.88 22.05
N ARG A 69 7.42 13.18 21.87
CA ARG A 69 6.62 13.99 20.94
C ARG A 69 6.78 13.51 19.51
N GLN A 70 8.02 13.30 19.05
CA GLN A 70 8.28 12.78 17.70
C GLN A 70 7.66 11.38 17.47
N MET A 71 7.70 10.51 18.48
CA MET A 71 7.04 9.19 18.38
C MET A 71 5.53 9.34 18.23
N ALA A 72 4.89 10.24 18.99
CA ALA A 72 3.46 10.50 18.87
C ALA A 72 3.08 11.09 17.51
N GLU A 73 3.88 12.04 17.02
CA GLU A 73 3.69 12.61 15.67
C GLU A 73 3.88 11.57 14.57
N PHE A 74 4.88 10.70 14.69
CA PHE A 74 5.11 9.61 13.75
C PHE A 74 3.95 8.61 13.72
N ASP A 75 3.42 8.22 14.88
CA ASP A 75 2.26 7.33 14.97
C ASP A 75 1.01 7.96 14.34
N ASN A 76 0.77 9.24 14.60
CA ASN A 76 -0.32 9.99 13.97
C ASN A 76 -0.15 10.07 12.45
N PHE A 77 1.07 10.37 11.98
CA PHE A 77 1.41 10.39 10.55
C PHE A 77 1.15 9.03 9.93
N ARG A 78 1.65 7.96 10.54
CA ARG A 78 1.47 6.58 10.05
C ARG A 78 -0.01 6.19 9.94
N ARG A 79 -0.81 6.51 10.98
CA ARG A 79 -2.26 6.24 10.96
C ARG A 79 -2.96 7.02 9.84
N ARG A 80 -2.63 8.30 9.69
CA ARG A 80 -3.20 9.14 8.63
C ARG A 80 -2.82 8.63 7.25
N THR A 81 -1.54 8.36 6.99
CA THR A 81 -1.06 7.84 5.71
C THR A 81 -1.69 6.51 5.34
N ASN A 82 -1.84 5.60 6.33
CA ASN A 82 -2.53 4.34 6.08
C ASN A 82 -4.00 4.54 5.71
N LYS A 83 -4.70 5.47 6.37
CA LYS A 83 -6.08 5.82 6.03
C LYS A 83 -6.18 6.39 4.62
N GLU A 84 -5.35 7.38 4.28
CA GLU A 84 -5.28 7.99 2.95
C GLU A 84 -4.97 6.95 1.87
N LYS A 85 -4.06 6.00 2.15
CA LYS A 85 -3.74 4.90 1.23
C LYS A 85 -4.93 3.98 0.99
N LEU A 86 -5.69 3.64 2.03
CA LEU A 86 -6.91 2.84 1.90
C LEU A 86 -8.00 3.58 1.11
N GLU A 87 -8.19 4.87 1.37
CA GLU A 87 -9.13 5.72 0.62
C GLU A 87 -8.73 5.79 -0.86
N LEU A 88 -7.44 6.02 -1.16
CA LEU A 88 -6.92 6.00 -2.53
C LEU A 88 -7.16 4.65 -3.21
N MET A 89 -6.93 3.53 -2.54
CA MET A 89 -7.20 2.20 -3.09
C MET A 89 -8.68 1.99 -3.41
N THR A 90 -9.58 2.51 -2.57
CA THR A 90 -11.03 2.40 -2.76
C THR A 90 -11.52 3.28 -3.90
N THR A 91 -10.98 4.49 -4.03
CA THR A 91 -11.41 5.47 -5.03
C THR A 91 -10.64 5.40 -6.35
N ALA A 92 -9.47 4.71 -6.38
CA ALA A 92 -8.63 4.62 -7.58
C ALA A 92 -9.37 4.06 -8.82
N GLY A 93 -10.32 3.14 -8.59
CA GLY A 93 -11.16 2.57 -9.65
C GLY A 93 -12.33 3.44 -10.08
N GLU A 94 -12.79 4.36 -9.24
CA GLU A 94 -14.02 5.13 -9.47
C GLU A 94 -13.99 5.89 -10.79
N ARG A 95 -12.90 6.60 -11.06
CA ARG A 95 -12.72 7.36 -12.30
C ARG A 95 -12.79 6.43 -13.52
N ILE A 96 -12.08 5.30 -13.47
CA ILE A 96 -12.02 4.33 -14.59
C ILE A 96 -13.40 3.76 -14.85
N PHE A 97 -14.12 3.35 -13.81
CA PHE A 97 -15.48 2.83 -13.95
C PHE A 97 -16.45 3.90 -14.47
N LYS A 98 -16.36 5.13 -13.97
CA LYS A 98 -17.19 6.25 -14.45
C LYS A 98 -16.96 6.54 -15.94
N ASP A 99 -15.70 6.53 -16.38
CA ASP A 99 -15.35 6.77 -17.78
C ASP A 99 -15.72 5.58 -18.70
N MET A 100 -15.92 4.38 -18.11
CA MET A 100 -16.38 3.18 -18.83
C MET A 100 -17.91 3.12 -19.02
N LEU A 101 -18.70 3.76 -18.15
CA LEU A 101 -20.18 3.71 -18.23
C LEU A 101 -20.75 4.13 -19.59
N PRO A 102 -20.24 5.18 -20.27
CA PRO A 102 -20.72 5.54 -21.60
C PRO A 102 -20.58 4.43 -22.65
N LEU A 103 -19.59 3.54 -22.48
CA LEU A 103 -19.46 2.38 -23.39
C LEU A 103 -20.56 1.35 -23.14
N VAL A 104 -20.98 1.17 -21.88
CA VAL A 104 -22.13 0.31 -21.55
C VAL A 104 -23.39 0.87 -22.19
N ASP A 105 -23.62 2.18 -22.08
CA ASP A 105 -24.77 2.86 -22.70
C ASP A 105 -24.77 2.69 -24.23
N ASP A 106 -23.58 2.77 -24.87
CA ASP A 106 -23.42 2.55 -26.31
C ASP A 106 -23.78 1.10 -26.68
N PHE A 107 -23.37 0.09 -25.89
CA PHE A 107 -23.72 -1.31 -26.10
C PHE A 107 -25.23 -1.56 -25.93
N GLU A 108 -25.85 -0.97 -24.88
CA GLU A 108 -27.30 -1.08 -24.69
C GLU A 108 -28.08 -0.48 -25.84
N ARG A 109 -27.65 0.69 -26.34
CA ARG A 109 -28.24 1.32 -27.51
C ARG A 109 -28.08 0.45 -28.77
N ALA A 110 -26.89 -0.15 -28.97
CA ALA A 110 -26.66 -1.06 -30.10
C ALA A 110 -27.55 -2.29 -30.01
N LYS A 111 -27.71 -2.89 -28.82
CA LYS A 111 -28.60 -4.03 -28.60
C LYS A 111 -30.04 -3.70 -28.96
N LEU A 112 -30.57 -2.56 -28.51
CA LEU A 112 -31.92 -2.11 -28.86
C LEU A 112 -32.09 -1.82 -30.38
N ALA A 113 -31.03 -1.35 -31.04
CA ALA A 113 -31.05 -1.14 -32.47
C ALA A 113 -31.09 -2.46 -33.25
N MET A 114 -30.35 -3.48 -32.78
CA MET A 114 -30.36 -4.82 -33.40
C MET A 114 -31.74 -5.51 -33.32
N GLU A 115 -32.54 -5.22 -32.32
CA GLU A 115 -33.90 -5.75 -32.18
C GLU A 115 -34.87 -5.13 -33.22
N LYS A 116 -34.49 -3.97 -33.76
CA LYS A 116 -35.37 -3.17 -34.63
C LYS A 116 -34.97 -3.17 -36.13
N THR A 117 -33.80 -3.72 -36.45
CA THR A 117 -33.26 -3.69 -37.83
C THR A 117 -32.69 -5.03 -38.22
N ASP A 118 -32.97 -5.44 -39.46
CA ASP A 118 -32.35 -6.61 -40.09
C ASP A 118 -31.10 -6.22 -40.92
N ASP A 119 -30.73 -4.94 -40.92
CA ASP A 119 -29.56 -4.44 -41.68
C ASP A 119 -28.27 -4.77 -40.95
N ILE A 120 -27.66 -5.89 -41.30
CA ILE A 120 -26.38 -6.37 -40.77
C ILE A 120 -25.25 -5.35 -41.03
N GLY A 121 -25.30 -4.58 -42.11
CA GLY A 121 -24.30 -3.57 -42.44
C GLY A 121 -24.28 -2.42 -41.44
N ALA A 122 -25.46 -1.89 -41.11
CA ALA A 122 -25.60 -0.85 -40.08
C ALA A 122 -25.20 -1.33 -38.70
N VAL A 123 -25.55 -2.57 -38.33
CA VAL A 123 -25.15 -3.18 -37.05
C VAL A 123 -23.65 -3.30 -36.97
N ARG A 124 -22.98 -3.78 -38.02
CA ARG A 124 -21.52 -3.93 -38.06
C ARG A 124 -20.82 -2.59 -37.86
N GLN A 125 -21.28 -1.53 -38.55
CA GLN A 125 -20.74 -0.18 -38.41
C GLN A 125 -20.91 0.34 -36.98
N GLY A 126 -22.07 0.09 -36.35
CA GLY A 126 -22.31 0.45 -34.94
C GLY A 126 -21.36 -0.22 -33.98
N ILE A 127 -21.12 -1.53 -34.13
CA ILE A 127 -20.20 -2.29 -33.32
C ILE A 127 -18.75 -1.80 -33.50
N GLU A 128 -18.35 -1.50 -34.76
CA GLU A 128 -17.02 -0.98 -35.05
C GLU A 128 -16.75 0.37 -34.36
N LEU A 129 -17.78 1.22 -34.33
CA LEU A 129 -17.72 2.51 -33.66
C LEU A 129 -17.53 2.32 -32.13
N ILE A 130 -18.27 1.40 -31.52
CA ILE A 130 -18.15 1.09 -30.09
C ILE A 130 -16.76 0.51 -29.78
N TYR A 131 -16.28 -0.40 -30.64
CA TYR A 131 -14.93 -0.95 -30.50
C TYR A 131 -13.86 0.12 -30.57
N SER A 132 -13.94 1.05 -31.52
CA SER A 132 -13.02 2.17 -31.65
C SER A 132 -13.01 3.07 -30.40
N LYS A 133 -14.21 3.36 -29.86
CA LYS A 133 -14.34 4.10 -28.60
C LYS A 133 -13.69 3.35 -27.42
N PHE A 134 -13.88 2.02 -27.34
CA PHE A 134 -13.28 1.21 -26.29
C PHE A 134 -11.75 1.19 -26.37
N VAL A 135 -11.20 1.07 -27.58
CA VAL A 135 -9.75 1.17 -27.80
C VAL A 135 -9.24 2.57 -27.42
N GLY A 136 -9.97 3.62 -27.76
CA GLY A 136 -9.65 4.99 -27.34
C GLY A 136 -9.68 5.17 -25.82
N PHE A 137 -10.67 4.59 -25.14
CA PHE A 137 -10.74 4.58 -23.68
C PHE A 137 -9.52 3.88 -23.05
N LEU A 138 -9.11 2.73 -23.59
CA LEU A 138 -7.91 2.03 -23.12
C LEU A 138 -6.66 2.91 -23.30
N ALA A 139 -6.50 3.53 -24.47
CA ALA A 139 -5.36 4.40 -24.76
C ALA A 139 -5.30 5.64 -23.84
N THR A 140 -6.46 6.23 -23.52
CA THR A 140 -6.56 7.38 -22.58
C THR A 140 -6.13 7.00 -21.16
N ASN A 141 -6.28 5.73 -20.80
CA ASN A 141 -5.86 5.18 -19.50
C ASN A 141 -4.48 4.50 -19.57
N ASP A 142 -3.64 4.84 -20.57
CA ASP A 142 -2.29 4.27 -20.77
C ASP A 142 -2.26 2.75 -20.94
N VAL A 143 -3.39 2.14 -21.32
CA VAL A 143 -3.46 0.72 -21.65
C VAL A 143 -3.22 0.55 -23.15
N LYS A 144 -2.13 -0.15 -23.51
CA LYS A 144 -1.72 -0.40 -24.89
C LYS A 144 -1.68 -1.89 -25.17
N ALA A 145 -2.15 -2.28 -26.37
CA ALA A 145 -1.99 -3.65 -26.84
C ALA A 145 -0.52 -3.92 -27.15
N ILE A 146 -0.04 -5.11 -26.76
CA ILE A 146 1.29 -5.59 -27.13
C ILE A 146 1.25 -5.97 -28.60
N ASP A 147 2.17 -5.41 -29.39
CA ASP A 147 2.31 -5.76 -30.80
C ASP A 147 2.97 -7.14 -30.91
N THR A 148 2.27 -8.03 -31.58
CA THR A 148 2.71 -9.41 -31.80
C THR A 148 2.94 -9.70 -33.28
N THR A 149 2.82 -8.70 -34.16
CA THR A 149 2.93 -8.88 -35.61
C THR A 149 4.40 -9.05 -36.01
N ASP A 150 4.75 -10.24 -36.51
CA ASP A 150 6.13 -10.61 -36.88
C ASP A 150 7.19 -10.34 -35.80
N ALA A 151 6.74 -10.24 -34.52
CA ALA A 151 7.60 -9.97 -33.37
C ALA A 151 8.40 -11.22 -33.00
N ASP A 152 9.63 -11.00 -32.48
CA ASP A 152 10.40 -12.04 -31.83
C ASP A 152 9.71 -12.43 -30.50
N PHE A 153 9.75 -13.70 -30.16
CA PHE A 153 9.20 -14.17 -28.89
C PHE A 153 9.99 -13.58 -27.71
N ASN A 154 9.28 -12.91 -26.83
CA ASN A 154 9.83 -12.32 -25.61
C ASN A 154 9.06 -12.82 -24.40
N THR A 155 9.73 -13.45 -23.46
CA THR A 155 9.13 -13.97 -22.22
C THR A 155 8.56 -12.91 -21.29
N ASP A 156 9.01 -11.65 -21.41
CA ASP A 156 8.51 -10.55 -20.59
C ASP A 156 7.16 -9.99 -21.08
N LEU A 157 6.80 -10.29 -22.35
CA LEU A 157 5.61 -9.77 -23.01
C LEU A 157 4.65 -10.87 -23.46
N HIS A 158 5.18 -12.06 -23.76
CA HIS A 158 4.47 -13.13 -24.42
C HIS A 158 4.43 -14.40 -23.57
N GLU A 159 3.32 -15.12 -23.65
CA GLU A 159 3.12 -16.48 -23.14
C GLU A 159 2.93 -17.43 -24.33
N ALA A 160 3.91 -18.31 -24.56
CA ALA A 160 3.80 -19.33 -25.62
C ALA A 160 2.81 -20.43 -25.20
N ILE A 161 1.73 -20.59 -25.96
CA ILE A 161 0.76 -21.67 -25.72
C ILE A 161 1.20 -22.97 -26.41
N THR A 162 1.73 -22.81 -27.61
CA THR A 162 2.17 -23.93 -28.45
C THR A 162 3.24 -23.49 -29.42
N THR A 163 4.01 -24.46 -29.94
CA THR A 163 4.92 -24.24 -31.03
C THR A 163 4.35 -24.81 -32.31
N PHE A 164 4.72 -24.25 -33.45
CA PHE A 164 4.32 -24.71 -34.78
C PHE A 164 5.50 -24.69 -35.74
N ALA A 165 5.68 -25.80 -36.47
CA ALA A 165 6.74 -25.90 -37.47
C ALA A 165 6.41 -25.02 -38.69
N ALA A 166 6.90 -23.80 -38.68
CA ALA A 166 6.61 -22.78 -39.72
C ALA A 166 7.79 -22.50 -40.65
N GLY A 167 8.85 -23.30 -40.54
CA GLY A 167 10.10 -23.14 -41.32
C GLY A 167 11.14 -22.32 -40.56
N GLU A 168 12.41 -22.45 -40.99
CA GLU A 168 13.57 -21.85 -40.31
C GLU A 168 13.50 -20.33 -40.21
N ASP A 169 12.88 -19.68 -41.20
CA ASP A 169 12.73 -18.20 -41.23
C ASP A 169 11.83 -17.65 -40.11
N LYS A 170 10.97 -18.49 -39.54
CA LYS A 170 10.03 -18.12 -38.47
C LYS A 170 10.38 -18.73 -37.11
N LYS A 171 11.52 -19.36 -37.02
CA LYS A 171 11.99 -19.95 -35.74
C LYS A 171 12.20 -18.86 -34.69
N GLY A 172 11.55 -19.05 -33.52
CA GLY A 172 11.60 -18.11 -32.39
C GLY A 172 10.75 -16.84 -32.58
N LYS A 173 9.97 -16.76 -33.68
CA LYS A 173 9.04 -15.63 -33.90
C LYS A 173 7.62 -15.99 -33.53
N VAL A 174 6.84 -14.97 -33.24
CA VAL A 174 5.39 -15.10 -33.08
C VAL A 174 4.74 -15.32 -34.43
N ILE A 175 4.03 -16.44 -34.59
CA ILE A 175 3.31 -16.81 -35.82
C ILE A 175 1.88 -16.33 -35.76
N ASP A 176 1.23 -16.52 -34.60
CA ASP A 176 -0.16 -16.16 -34.39
C ASP A 176 -0.37 -15.70 -32.93
N CYS A 177 -1.37 -14.86 -32.75
CA CYS A 177 -1.77 -14.35 -31.45
C CYS A 177 -3.20 -14.76 -31.13
N THR A 178 -3.35 -15.76 -30.29
CA THR A 178 -4.68 -16.25 -29.88
C THR A 178 -5.38 -15.31 -28.88
N GLN A 179 -4.61 -14.56 -28.08
CA GLN A 179 -5.14 -13.58 -27.16
C GLN A 179 -4.18 -12.39 -27.03
N LYS A 180 -4.67 -11.20 -27.36
CA LYS A 180 -3.86 -9.96 -27.25
C LYS A 180 -3.41 -9.73 -25.81
N GLY A 181 -2.14 -9.38 -25.62
CA GLY A 181 -1.58 -8.87 -24.39
C GLY A 181 -1.80 -7.37 -24.24
N TYR A 182 -1.69 -6.87 -23.03
CA TYR A 182 -1.80 -5.43 -22.76
C TYR A 182 -0.79 -5.00 -21.68
N THR A 183 -0.32 -3.76 -21.84
CA THR A 183 0.48 -3.06 -20.84
C THR A 183 -0.30 -1.89 -20.28
N LEU A 184 -0.01 -1.51 -19.03
CA LEU A 184 -0.43 -0.27 -18.39
C LEU A 184 0.83 0.55 -18.12
N GLY A 185 1.03 1.61 -18.90
CA GLY A 185 2.32 2.26 -18.96
C GLY A 185 3.43 1.26 -19.35
N GLU A 186 4.41 1.10 -18.46
CA GLU A 186 5.53 0.14 -18.65
C GLU A 186 5.23 -1.26 -18.09
N LYS A 187 4.16 -1.43 -17.32
CA LYS A 187 3.85 -2.70 -16.65
C LYS A 187 2.95 -3.57 -17.50
N VAL A 188 3.35 -4.82 -17.74
CA VAL A 188 2.48 -5.84 -18.35
C VAL A 188 1.37 -6.21 -17.37
N ILE A 189 0.10 -5.99 -17.80
CA ILE A 189 -1.09 -6.37 -17.04
C ILE A 189 -1.70 -7.68 -17.56
N ARG A 190 -1.40 -8.06 -18.80
CA ARG A 190 -1.77 -9.34 -19.39
C ARG A 190 -0.78 -9.69 -20.50
N PHE A 191 -0.15 -10.85 -20.41
CA PHE A 191 0.72 -11.37 -21.47
C PHE A 191 -0.08 -11.66 -22.75
N ALA A 192 0.56 -11.47 -23.90
CA ALA A 192 -0.02 -11.93 -25.15
C ALA A 192 0.15 -13.45 -25.26
N LYS A 193 -0.96 -14.16 -25.51
CA LYS A 193 -0.89 -15.61 -25.74
C LYS A 193 -0.63 -15.86 -27.22
N VAL A 194 0.52 -16.47 -27.49
CA VAL A 194 1.05 -16.57 -28.86
C VAL A 194 1.41 -18.00 -29.21
N VAL A 195 1.43 -18.28 -30.51
CA VAL A 195 1.99 -19.45 -31.13
C VAL A 195 3.37 -19.07 -31.65
N VAL A 196 4.39 -19.85 -31.31
CA VAL A 196 5.81 -19.58 -31.65
C VAL A 196 6.29 -20.55 -32.71
N GLY A 197 7.11 -20.07 -33.64
CA GLY A 197 7.77 -20.89 -34.65
C GLY A 197 8.87 -21.78 -34.05
N GLU A 198 8.86 -23.05 -34.42
CA GLU A 198 9.88 -24.03 -34.08
C GLU A 198 10.83 -24.26 -35.24
#